data_d0bb5fd07d4493b5050a3fff796142f2
#
_entry.id   d0bb5fd07d4493b5050a3fff796142f2
#
_cell.length_a   1.000
_cell.length_b   1.000
_cell.length_c   1.000
_cell.angle_alpha   90.00
_cell.angle_beta   90.00
_cell.angle_gamma   90.00
#
_symmetry.space_group_name_H-M   'P 1'
#
loop_
_entity.id
_entity.type
_entity.pdbx_description
1 polymer ?
#
loop_
_entity_poly.entity_id
_entity_poly.type
_entity_poly.pdbx_seq_one_letter_code
_entity_poly.pdbx_strand_id
1 'polypeptide(L)'
;MAEMEEATRQSIRGAETDLGPIKERFGGADVVAGILGMLAALGTLVFLSALLAAGAGDIPYQLNQIDADGNLNEVEIVGAIVALAVVFVSFFVGGWAAGRMARYDGGINGVGVALWFILLVAIFGLLGAWLGTEYNAFSGAGLPDWFAQIGVDDVTVKAIAGAAAGVVAALLGGGVGGMLGEQYHRRVDAALTSEVVERS
;
A
#
# COMPACT_ATOMS: atom_id res chain seq x y z
N MET A 1 -26.80 13.10 44.97
CA MET A 1 -26.95 13.37 43.51
C MET A 1 -25.60 13.56 42.85
N ALA A 2 -24.74 14.51 43.29
CA ALA A 2 -23.41 14.72 42.69
C ALA A 2 -22.46 13.49 42.77
N GLU A 3 -22.43 12.79 43.90
CA GLU A 3 -21.61 11.59 44.10
C GLU A 3 -22.05 10.42 43.17
N MET A 4 -23.36 10.29 42.94
CA MET A 4 -23.90 9.26 42.03
C MET A 4 -23.58 9.57 40.56
N GLU A 5 -23.59 10.84 40.21
CA GLU A 5 -23.23 11.34 38.88
C GLU A 5 -21.72 11.17 38.62
N GLU A 6 -20.89 11.39 39.63
CA GLU A 6 -19.45 11.21 39.54
C GLU A 6 -19.05 9.74 39.47
N ALA A 7 -19.71 8.87 40.23
CA ALA A 7 -19.54 7.41 40.16
C ALA A 7 -19.99 6.84 38.78
N THR A 8 -21.08 7.39 38.22
CA THR A 8 -21.56 7.03 36.88
C THR A 8 -20.57 7.49 35.81
N ARG A 9 -20.04 8.72 35.91
CA ARG A 9 -19.01 9.22 34.97
C ARG A 9 -17.69 8.43 35.08
N GLN A 10 -17.31 7.97 36.28
CA GLN A 10 -16.14 7.13 36.47
C GLN A 10 -16.36 5.71 35.90
N SER A 11 -17.55 5.13 36.05
CA SER A 11 -17.88 3.80 35.49
C SER A 11 -17.95 3.86 33.96
N ILE A 12 -18.47 4.95 33.39
CA ILE A 12 -18.49 5.17 31.93
C ILE A 12 -17.07 5.36 31.39
N ARG A 13 -16.22 6.16 32.06
CA ARG A 13 -14.80 6.28 31.69
C ARG A 13 -14.05 4.95 31.82
N GLY A 14 -14.36 4.15 32.83
CA GLY A 14 -13.79 2.81 33.00
C GLY A 14 -14.21 1.85 31.89
N ALA A 15 -15.48 1.90 31.47
CA ALA A 15 -15.99 1.12 30.34
C ALA A 15 -15.42 1.59 28.99
N GLU A 16 -15.19 2.90 28.84
CA GLU A 16 -14.58 3.50 27.64
C GLU A 16 -13.11 3.09 27.47
N THR A 17 -12.43 2.75 28.58
CA THR A 17 -11.01 2.40 28.57
C THR A 17 -10.76 0.92 28.29
N ASP A 18 -11.76 0.06 28.37
CA ASP A 18 -11.60 -1.40 28.24
C ASP A 18 -12.06 -1.97 26.89
N LEU A 19 -11.64 -1.32 25.80
CA LEU A 19 -11.71 -1.93 24.45
C LEU A 19 -10.59 -2.96 24.24
N GLY A 20 -9.69 -3.13 25.23
CA GLY A 20 -8.59 -4.08 25.20
C GLY A 20 -9.04 -5.50 24.86
N PRO A 21 -9.98 -6.10 25.60
CA PRO A 21 -10.44 -7.46 25.34
C PRO A 21 -11.15 -7.64 24.00
N ILE A 22 -11.84 -6.60 23.51
CA ILE A 22 -12.51 -6.62 22.22
C ILE A 22 -11.47 -6.54 21.10
N LYS A 23 -10.47 -5.68 21.26
CA LYS A 23 -9.35 -5.56 20.31
C LYS A 23 -8.50 -6.83 20.29
N GLU A 24 -8.23 -7.47 21.43
CA GLU A 24 -7.53 -8.74 21.51
C GLU A 24 -8.30 -9.87 20.78
N ARG A 25 -9.62 -9.85 20.85
CA ARG A 25 -10.46 -10.89 20.24
C ARG A 25 -10.73 -10.67 18.74
N PHE A 26 -10.80 -9.43 18.29
CA PHE A 26 -11.20 -9.06 16.93
C PHE A 26 -10.15 -8.21 16.18
N GLY A 27 -9.04 -7.90 16.82
CA GLY A 27 -7.89 -7.22 16.21
C GLY A 27 -6.96 -8.22 15.50
N GLY A 28 -5.95 -7.66 14.82
CA GLY A 28 -4.92 -8.42 14.13
C GLY A 28 -5.01 -8.29 12.61
N ALA A 29 -4.28 -9.17 11.92
CA ALA A 29 -4.23 -9.16 10.46
C ALA A 29 -5.49 -9.80 9.87
N ASP A 30 -6.26 -9.01 9.11
CA ASP A 30 -7.39 -9.47 8.32
C ASP A 30 -6.92 -9.81 6.89
N VAL A 31 -6.91 -11.09 6.57
CA VAL A 31 -6.47 -11.61 5.26
C VAL A 31 -7.32 -11.03 4.12
N VAL A 32 -8.64 -10.92 4.32
CA VAL A 32 -9.56 -10.42 3.30
C VAL A 32 -9.33 -8.93 3.05
N ALA A 33 -9.22 -8.14 4.11
CA ALA A 33 -8.89 -6.72 4.02
C ALA A 33 -7.53 -6.51 3.33
N GLY A 34 -6.52 -7.33 3.67
CA GLY A 34 -5.19 -7.28 3.06
C GLY A 34 -5.23 -7.57 1.55
N ILE A 35 -5.92 -8.63 1.12
CA ILE A 35 -6.04 -9.01 -0.30
C ILE A 35 -6.83 -7.96 -1.08
N LEU A 36 -7.96 -7.50 -0.57
CA LEU A 36 -8.76 -6.47 -1.26
C LEU A 36 -8.01 -5.14 -1.33
N GLY A 37 -7.28 -4.77 -0.27
CA GLY A 37 -6.38 -3.63 -0.28
C GLY A 37 -5.25 -3.78 -1.30
N MET A 38 -4.67 -4.97 -1.45
CA MET A 38 -3.67 -5.27 -2.48
C MET A 38 -4.24 -5.08 -3.89
N LEU A 39 -5.46 -5.56 -4.15
CA LEU A 39 -6.12 -5.35 -5.44
C LEU A 39 -6.37 -3.86 -5.72
N ALA A 40 -6.76 -3.08 -4.69
CA ALA A 40 -6.90 -1.64 -4.81
C ALA A 40 -5.55 -0.96 -5.10
N ALA A 41 -4.46 -1.39 -4.44
CA ALA A 41 -3.11 -0.90 -4.70
C ALA A 41 -2.68 -1.20 -6.14
N LEU A 42 -2.89 -2.44 -6.62
CA LEU A 42 -2.59 -2.84 -7.99
C LEU A 42 -3.38 -2.02 -9.02
N GLY A 43 -4.68 -1.86 -8.80
CA GLY A 43 -5.51 -1.03 -9.68
C GLY A 43 -5.04 0.41 -9.76
N THR A 44 -4.68 1.00 -8.61
CA THR A 44 -4.12 2.36 -8.54
C THR A 44 -2.75 2.43 -9.21
N LEU A 45 -1.89 1.44 -9.00
CA LEU A 45 -0.57 1.35 -9.62
C LEU A 45 -0.67 1.34 -11.16
N VAL A 46 -1.52 0.46 -11.70
CA VAL A 46 -1.77 0.37 -13.15
C VAL A 46 -2.34 1.67 -13.68
N PHE A 47 -3.34 2.24 -13.00
CA PHE A 47 -3.96 3.51 -13.42
C PHE A 47 -2.96 4.66 -13.45
N LEU A 48 -2.17 4.86 -12.38
CA LEU A 48 -1.17 5.92 -12.33
C LEU A 48 -0.04 5.70 -13.33
N SER A 49 0.41 4.46 -13.51
CA SER A 49 1.42 4.12 -14.52
C SER A 49 0.91 4.39 -15.94
N ALA A 50 -0.33 4.04 -16.24
CA ALA A 50 -0.96 4.32 -17.54
C ALA A 50 -1.12 5.84 -17.76
N LEU A 51 -1.51 6.58 -16.73
CA LEU A 51 -1.63 8.03 -16.78
C LEU A 51 -0.26 8.71 -17.06
N LEU A 52 0.79 8.25 -16.37
CA LEU A 52 2.15 8.70 -16.62
C LEU A 52 2.61 8.37 -18.04
N ALA A 53 2.36 7.13 -18.51
CA ALA A 53 2.71 6.73 -19.87
C ALA A 53 1.99 7.56 -20.91
N ALA A 54 0.69 7.86 -20.72
CA ALA A 54 -0.07 8.73 -21.60
C ALA A 54 0.42 10.18 -21.60
N GLY A 55 0.79 10.70 -20.41
CA GLY A 55 1.34 12.08 -20.29
C GLY A 55 2.81 12.18 -20.72
N ALA A 56 3.57 11.08 -20.62
CA ALA A 56 4.98 11.04 -21.00
C ALA A 56 5.20 10.93 -22.53
N GLY A 57 4.14 10.78 -23.31
CA GLY A 57 4.26 10.76 -24.77
C GLY A 57 5.01 11.97 -25.34
N ASP A 58 4.88 13.14 -24.71
CA ASP A 58 5.58 14.37 -25.08
C ASP A 58 6.88 14.62 -24.29
N ILE A 59 7.07 13.92 -23.15
CA ILE A 59 8.24 14.10 -22.28
C ILE A 59 9.54 13.65 -22.95
N PRO A 60 9.62 12.51 -23.66
CA PRO A 60 10.82 12.12 -24.38
C PRO A 60 11.24 13.12 -25.45
N TYR A 61 10.27 13.80 -26.08
CA TYR A 61 10.56 14.85 -27.04
C TYR A 61 11.15 16.10 -26.38
N GLN A 62 10.64 16.47 -25.22
CA GLN A 62 11.16 17.61 -24.44
C GLN A 62 12.49 17.28 -23.75
N LEU A 63 12.67 16.05 -23.27
CA LEU A 63 13.92 15.58 -22.67
C LEU A 63 15.04 15.43 -23.70
N ASN A 64 14.70 15.08 -24.95
CA ASN A 64 15.68 15.01 -26.05
C ASN A 64 16.13 16.39 -26.53
N GLN A 65 15.44 17.47 -26.11
CA GLN A 65 15.85 18.86 -26.31
C GLN A 65 16.69 19.42 -25.14
N ILE A 66 16.73 18.72 -23.99
CA ILE A 66 17.66 18.99 -22.92
C ILE A 66 18.97 18.34 -23.35
N ASP A 67 19.89 19.12 -23.83
CA ASP A 67 21.18 18.80 -24.42
C ASP A 67 21.77 17.41 -24.12
N ALA A 68 22.25 16.76 -25.19
CA ALA A 68 22.97 15.49 -25.12
C ALA A 68 24.27 15.53 -24.27
N ASP A 69 24.67 16.68 -23.78
CA ASP A 69 25.80 16.91 -22.86
C ASP A 69 25.40 17.03 -21.40
N GLY A 70 24.10 17.06 -21.07
CA GLY A 70 23.60 17.22 -19.69
C GLY A 70 23.09 15.91 -19.09
N ASN A 71 23.81 15.40 -18.15
CA ASN A 71 23.38 14.58 -17.01
C ASN A 71 22.20 13.60 -17.24
N LEU A 72 22.42 12.51 -17.98
CA LEU A 72 21.54 11.33 -17.97
C LEU A 72 21.20 10.87 -16.52
N ASN A 73 22.10 11.14 -15.56
CA ASN A 73 21.89 10.87 -14.15
C ASN A 73 20.73 11.65 -13.53
N GLU A 74 20.45 12.89 -13.97
CA GLU A 74 19.31 13.67 -13.42
C GLU A 74 17.97 13.13 -13.90
N VAL A 75 17.88 12.71 -15.16
CA VAL A 75 16.65 12.11 -15.72
C VAL A 75 16.36 10.76 -15.05
N GLU A 76 17.39 9.94 -14.82
CA GLU A 76 17.27 8.67 -14.09
C GLU A 76 16.78 8.89 -12.66
N ILE A 77 17.32 9.90 -11.95
CA ILE A 77 16.93 10.23 -10.58
C ILE A 77 15.50 10.72 -10.52
N VAL A 78 15.09 11.63 -11.40
CA VAL A 78 13.70 12.12 -11.45
C VAL A 78 12.74 10.98 -11.77
N GLY A 79 13.06 10.12 -12.73
CA GLY A 79 12.27 8.95 -13.07
C GLY A 79 12.11 8.00 -11.88
N ALA A 80 13.18 7.73 -11.13
CA ALA A 80 13.16 6.90 -9.94
C ALA A 80 12.29 7.51 -8.81
N ILE A 81 12.39 8.83 -8.59
CA ILE A 81 11.55 9.52 -7.59
C ILE A 81 10.08 9.43 -7.97
N VAL A 82 9.73 9.68 -9.23
CA VAL A 82 8.36 9.56 -9.72
C VAL A 82 7.84 8.13 -9.57
N ALA A 83 8.64 7.13 -9.95
CA ALA A 83 8.27 5.73 -9.78
C ALA A 83 8.02 5.37 -8.30
N LEU A 84 8.88 5.80 -7.40
CA LEU A 84 8.72 5.59 -5.96
C LEU A 84 7.47 6.31 -5.41
N ALA A 85 7.18 7.53 -5.90
CA ALA A 85 5.98 8.26 -5.52
C ALA A 85 4.72 7.52 -5.99
N VAL A 86 4.71 6.98 -7.22
CA VAL A 86 3.60 6.17 -7.72
C VAL A 86 3.39 4.91 -6.88
N VAL A 87 4.46 4.20 -6.54
CA VAL A 87 4.38 3.03 -5.66
C VAL A 87 3.83 3.44 -4.30
N PHE A 88 4.39 4.48 -3.67
CA PHE A 88 3.93 4.94 -2.37
C PHE A 88 2.44 5.30 -2.38
N VAL A 89 1.98 6.10 -3.35
CA VAL A 89 0.56 6.52 -3.47
C VAL A 89 -0.34 5.32 -3.71
N SER A 90 0.07 4.38 -4.56
CA SER A 90 -0.71 3.18 -4.85
C SER A 90 -0.91 2.31 -3.61
N PHE A 91 0.15 2.07 -2.86
CA PHE A 91 0.07 1.30 -1.63
C PHE A 91 -0.59 2.08 -0.49
N PHE A 92 -0.48 3.40 -0.48
CA PHE A 92 -1.25 4.24 0.43
C PHE A 92 -2.75 4.09 0.21
N VAL A 93 -3.23 4.13 -1.03
CA VAL A 93 -4.66 3.91 -1.36
C VAL A 93 -5.09 2.49 -0.98
N GLY A 94 -4.28 1.49 -1.31
CA GLY A 94 -4.56 0.10 -0.93
C GLY A 94 -4.58 -0.12 0.58
N GLY A 95 -3.61 0.44 1.29
CA GLY A 95 -3.55 0.40 2.76
C GLY A 95 -4.71 1.13 3.41
N TRP A 96 -5.09 2.30 2.88
CA TRP A 96 -6.26 3.05 3.33
C TRP A 96 -7.55 2.24 3.16
N ALA A 97 -7.72 1.57 2.02
CA ALA A 97 -8.85 0.68 1.77
C ALA A 97 -8.86 -0.50 2.77
N ALA A 98 -7.72 -1.17 2.99
CA ALA A 98 -7.59 -2.25 3.95
C ALA A 98 -7.88 -1.79 5.38
N GLY A 99 -7.34 -0.63 5.80
CA GLY A 99 -7.59 -0.06 7.12
C GLY A 99 -9.03 0.39 7.33
N ARG A 100 -9.77 0.72 6.26
CA ARG A 100 -11.21 0.99 6.32
C ARG A 100 -12.06 -0.28 6.44
N MET A 101 -11.59 -1.40 5.90
CA MET A 101 -12.26 -2.70 6.01
C MET A 101 -11.97 -3.37 7.35
N ALA A 102 -10.72 -3.30 7.80
CA ALA A 102 -10.31 -3.79 9.10
C ALA A 102 -10.72 -2.79 10.19
N ARG A 103 -11.59 -3.21 11.11
CA ARG A 103 -12.09 -2.36 12.19
C ARG A 103 -11.00 -1.95 13.19
N TYR A 104 -9.99 -2.81 13.37
CA TYR A 104 -8.85 -2.65 14.28
C TYR A 104 -7.55 -2.92 13.55
N ASP A 105 -6.45 -2.35 14.08
CA ASP A 105 -5.09 -2.58 13.58
C ASP A 105 -4.89 -2.25 12.09
N GLY A 106 -5.50 -1.14 11.64
CA GLY A 106 -5.43 -0.69 10.26
C GLY A 106 -4.02 -0.54 9.72
N GLY A 107 -3.06 -0.12 10.56
CA GLY A 107 -1.65 -0.05 10.19
C GLY A 107 -1.05 -1.41 9.84
N ILE A 108 -1.36 -2.47 10.62
CA ILE A 108 -0.91 -3.84 10.38
C ILE A 108 -1.53 -4.37 9.07
N ASN A 109 -2.82 -4.11 8.86
CA ASN A 109 -3.51 -4.51 7.64
C ASN A 109 -2.99 -3.76 6.42
N GLY A 110 -2.65 -2.47 6.57
CA GLY A 110 -2.01 -1.69 5.52
C GLY A 110 -0.61 -2.20 5.13
N VAL A 111 0.22 -2.59 6.09
CA VAL A 111 1.49 -3.28 5.83
C VAL A 111 1.23 -4.64 5.19
N GLY A 112 0.19 -5.35 5.63
CA GLY A 112 -0.26 -6.61 5.04
C GLY A 112 -0.52 -6.53 3.54
N VAL A 113 -1.03 -5.39 3.04
CA VAL A 113 -1.21 -5.13 1.60
C VAL A 113 0.10 -5.28 0.84
N ALA A 114 1.19 -4.67 1.32
CA ALA A 114 2.50 -4.77 0.69
C ALA A 114 3.08 -6.19 0.79
N LEU A 115 2.86 -6.88 1.92
CA LEU A 115 3.32 -8.27 2.09
C LEU A 115 2.57 -9.23 1.16
N TRP A 116 1.26 -9.09 0.99
CA TRP A 116 0.49 -9.86 0.01
C TRP A 116 0.96 -9.61 -1.42
N PHE A 117 1.29 -8.36 -1.75
CA PHE A 117 1.85 -8.02 -3.05
C PHE A 117 3.21 -8.67 -3.28
N ILE A 118 4.12 -8.61 -2.29
CA ILE A 118 5.44 -9.24 -2.38
C ILE A 118 5.29 -10.77 -2.56
N LEU A 119 4.37 -11.38 -1.81
CA LEU A 119 4.06 -12.80 -1.95
C LEU A 119 3.55 -13.12 -3.37
N LEU A 120 2.63 -12.30 -3.90
CA LEU A 120 2.12 -12.44 -5.26
C LEU A 120 3.25 -12.37 -6.29
N VAL A 121 4.11 -11.35 -6.20
CA VAL A 121 5.27 -11.17 -7.08
C VAL A 121 6.22 -12.37 -7.00
N ALA A 122 6.49 -12.86 -5.79
CA ALA A 122 7.33 -14.05 -5.59
C ALA A 122 6.72 -15.29 -6.25
N ILE A 123 5.42 -15.53 -6.07
CA ILE A 123 4.71 -16.67 -6.68
C ILE A 123 4.76 -16.56 -8.20
N PHE A 124 4.39 -15.41 -8.76
CA PHE A 124 4.38 -15.23 -10.21
C PHE A 124 5.79 -15.21 -10.81
N GLY A 125 6.78 -14.67 -10.08
CA GLY A 125 8.18 -14.71 -10.48
C GLY A 125 8.71 -16.14 -10.56
N LEU A 126 8.45 -16.96 -9.54
CA LEU A 126 8.85 -18.37 -9.52
C LEU A 126 8.13 -19.19 -10.61
N LEU A 127 6.81 -18.98 -10.75
CA LEU A 127 6.03 -19.62 -11.81
C LEU A 127 6.52 -19.18 -13.19
N GLY A 128 6.82 -17.89 -13.36
CA GLY A 128 7.32 -17.33 -14.59
C GLY A 128 8.69 -17.89 -14.97
N ALA A 129 9.61 -17.99 -14.02
CA ALA A 129 10.90 -18.61 -14.22
C ALA A 129 10.76 -20.08 -14.64
N TRP A 130 9.90 -20.84 -13.93
CA TRP A 130 9.67 -22.25 -14.23
C TRP A 130 9.00 -22.46 -15.60
N LEU A 131 7.91 -21.75 -15.89
CA LEU A 131 7.19 -21.85 -17.18
C LEU A 131 8.02 -21.28 -18.33
N GLY A 132 8.81 -20.24 -18.11
CA GLY A 132 9.68 -19.65 -19.11
C GLY A 132 10.79 -20.60 -19.56
N THR A 133 11.39 -21.34 -18.61
CA THR A 133 12.46 -22.30 -18.91
C THR A 133 11.92 -23.58 -19.58
N GLU A 134 10.79 -24.11 -19.11
CA GLU A 134 10.25 -25.39 -19.60
C GLU A 134 9.43 -25.26 -20.89
N TYR A 135 8.65 -24.18 -21.03
CA TYR A 135 7.65 -24.09 -22.09
C TYR A 135 7.82 -22.90 -23.03
N ASN A 136 8.81 -22.04 -22.81
CA ASN A 136 8.98 -20.78 -23.57
C ASN A 136 7.66 -19.96 -23.63
N ALA A 137 6.85 -20.09 -22.57
CA ALA A 137 5.44 -19.69 -22.54
C ALA A 137 5.22 -18.19 -22.74
N PHE A 138 6.26 -17.38 -22.50
CA PHE A 138 6.17 -15.92 -22.56
C PHE A 138 6.55 -15.31 -23.91
N SER A 139 7.12 -16.09 -24.82
CA SER A 139 7.57 -15.59 -26.14
C SER A 139 6.44 -15.07 -27.04
N GLY A 140 5.20 -15.39 -26.72
CA GLY A 140 4.01 -14.95 -27.47
C GLY A 140 2.99 -14.14 -26.66
N ALA A 141 3.21 -13.92 -25.37
CA ALA A 141 2.19 -13.39 -24.46
C ALA A 141 2.05 -11.85 -24.47
N GLY A 142 2.90 -11.12 -25.22
CA GLY A 142 2.84 -9.65 -25.28
C GLY A 142 2.94 -8.97 -23.90
N LEU A 143 3.64 -9.60 -22.97
CA LEU A 143 3.84 -9.05 -21.64
C LEU A 143 4.70 -7.77 -21.73
N PRO A 144 4.44 -6.77 -20.86
CA PRO A 144 5.26 -5.57 -20.82
C PRO A 144 6.74 -5.92 -20.63
N ASP A 145 7.63 -5.18 -21.29
CA ASP A 145 9.09 -5.44 -21.30
C ASP A 145 9.72 -5.52 -19.90
N TRP A 146 9.13 -4.86 -18.90
CA TRP A 146 9.59 -4.94 -17.53
C TRP A 146 9.41 -6.35 -16.91
N PHE A 147 8.47 -7.16 -17.42
CA PHE A 147 8.26 -8.53 -16.97
C PHE A 147 9.35 -9.46 -17.52
N ALA A 148 9.83 -9.20 -18.74
CA ALA A 148 10.94 -9.93 -19.35
C ALA A 148 12.30 -9.59 -18.68
N GLN A 149 12.39 -8.43 -18.05
CA GLN A 149 13.61 -7.96 -17.33
C GLN A 149 13.74 -8.53 -15.91
N ILE A 150 12.80 -9.31 -15.41
CA ILE A 150 12.91 -10.03 -14.13
C ILE A 150 13.84 -11.27 -14.27
N GLY A 151 14.48 -11.47 -15.43
CA GLY A 151 15.50 -12.50 -15.62
C GLY A 151 16.74 -12.23 -14.74
N VAL A 152 17.21 -13.28 -14.06
CA VAL A 152 18.26 -13.26 -13.03
C VAL A 152 19.66 -12.98 -13.58
N ASP A 153 19.82 -12.85 -14.90
CA ASP A 153 21.14 -12.87 -15.55
C ASP A 153 21.89 -11.52 -15.51
N ASP A 154 21.19 -10.40 -15.20
CA ASP A 154 21.78 -9.05 -15.13
C ASP A 154 21.22 -8.22 -13.95
N VAL A 155 21.18 -8.81 -12.74
CA VAL A 155 20.76 -8.07 -11.54
C VAL A 155 21.85 -7.08 -11.14
N THR A 156 21.72 -5.84 -11.62
CA THR A 156 22.65 -4.77 -11.25
C THR A 156 22.37 -4.28 -9.81
N VAL A 157 23.41 -3.75 -9.15
CA VAL A 157 23.26 -3.11 -7.82
C VAL A 157 22.16 -2.02 -7.83
N LYS A 158 22.03 -1.29 -8.94
CA LYS A 158 20.95 -0.29 -9.13
C LYS A 158 19.56 -0.93 -9.10
N ALA A 159 19.37 -2.09 -9.73
CA ALA A 159 18.12 -2.81 -9.74
C ALA A 159 17.72 -3.31 -8.34
N ILE A 160 18.69 -3.86 -7.59
CA ILE A 160 18.48 -4.29 -6.21
C ILE A 160 18.11 -3.10 -5.32
N ALA A 161 18.85 -1.98 -5.44
CA ALA A 161 18.59 -0.78 -4.66
C ALA A 161 17.19 -0.19 -4.99
N GLY A 162 16.82 -0.16 -6.27
CA GLY A 162 15.50 0.29 -6.71
C GLY A 162 14.36 -0.59 -6.19
N ALA A 163 14.54 -1.92 -6.25
CA ALA A 163 13.58 -2.87 -5.70
C ALA A 163 13.43 -2.72 -4.18
N ALA A 164 14.55 -2.59 -3.45
CA ALA A 164 14.53 -2.36 -2.01
C ALA A 164 13.83 -1.04 -1.65
N ALA A 165 14.12 0.04 -2.38
CA ALA A 165 13.44 1.33 -2.20
C ALA A 165 11.93 1.23 -2.50
N GLY A 166 11.55 0.48 -3.53
CA GLY A 166 10.14 0.20 -3.88
C GLY A 166 9.42 -0.57 -2.77
N VAL A 167 10.05 -1.58 -2.19
CA VAL A 167 9.50 -2.33 -1.05
C VAL A 167 9.31 -1.40 0.16
N VAL A 168 10.29 -0.56 0.48
CA VAL A 168 10.17 0.41 1.58
C VAL A 168 9.03 1.39 1.31
N ALA A 169 8.93 1.93 0.09
CA ALA A 169 7.86 2.84 -0.29
C ALA A 169 6.48 2.18 -0.18
N ALA A 170 6.34 0.91 -0.60
CA ALA A 170 5.11 0.14 -0.48
C ALA A 170 4.71 -0.12 0.98
N LEU A 171 5.65 -0.52 1.83
CA LEU A 171 5.42 -0.76 3.26
C LEU A 171 5.01 0.52 3.99
N LEU A 172 5.71 1.63 3.71
CA LEU A 172 5.40 2.93 4.31
C LEU A 172 4.05 3.45 3.81
N GLY A 173 3.81 3.41 2.50
CA GLY A 173 2.54 3.82 1.91
C GLY A 173 1.38 3.02 2.48
N GLY A 174 1.49 1.69 2.47
CA GLY A 174 0.49 0.77 3.01
C GLY A 174 0.21 1.02 4.50
N GLY A 175 1.27 1.08 5.31
CA GLY A 175 1.16 1.31 6.76
C GLY A 175 0.50 2.65 7.10
N VAL A 176 0.96 3.75 6.49
CA VAL A 176 0.38 5.09 6.69
C VAL A 176 -1.06 5.14 6.21
N GLY A 177 -1.34 4.60 5.01
CA GLY A 177 -2.70 4.49 4.48
C GLY A 177 -3.63 3.73 5.41
N GLY A 178 -3.19 2.57 5.91
CA GLY A 178 -3.94 1.74 6.84
C GLY A 178 -4.28 2.44 8.16
N MET A 179 -3.31 3.12 8.76
CA MET A 179 -3.54 3.93 9.97
C MET A 179 -4.56 5.04 9.74
N LEU A 180 -4.51 5.73 8.60
CA LEU A 180 -5.47 6.78 8.28
C LEU A 180 -6.85 6.21 7.94
N GLY A 181 -6.92 5.02 7.33
CA GLY A 181 -8.16 4.29 7.07
C GLY A 181 -8.92 3.94 8.36
N GLU A 182 -8.22 3.46 9.38
CA GLU A 182 -8.78 3.11 10.69
C GLU A 182 -9.32 4.32 11.46
N GLN A 183 -8.74 5.52 11.31
CA GLN A 183 -9.18 6.72 12.03
C GLN A 183 -10.66 7.07 11.79
N TYR A 184 -11.22 6.66 10.67
CA TYR A 184 -12.63 6.88 10.40
C TYR A 184 -13.53 6.14 11.41
N HIS A 185 -13.24 4.89 11.69
CA HIS A 185 -14.01 4.08 12.64
C HIS A 185 -13.89 4.64 14.06
N ARG A 186 -12.70 5.06 14.46
CA ARG A 186 -12.45 5.67 15.78
C ARG A 186 -13.30 6.93 15.98
N ARG A 187 -13.48 7.77 14.94
CA ARG A 187 -14.32 8.96 15.01
C ARG A 187 -15.80 8.63 15.15
N VAL A 188 -16.28 7.62 14.43
CA VAL A 188 -17.67 7.17 14.51
C VAL A 188 -17.95 6.55 15.87
N ASP A 189 -17.07 5.69 16.36
CA ASP A 189 -17.22 5.07 17.68
C ASP A 189 -17.22 6.12 18.79
N ALA A 190 -16.35 7.14 18.74
CA ALA A 190 -16.34 8.24 19.69
C ALA A 190 -17.63 9.07 19.65
N ALA A 191 -18.19 9.35 18.47
CA ALA A 191 -19.43 10.08 18.33
C ALA A 191 -20.64 9.30 18.91
N LEU A 192 -20.69 7.99 18.71
CA LEU A 192 -21.75 7.14 19.27
C LEU A 192 -21.68 7.06 20.79
N THR A 193 -20.48 7.00 21.35
CA THR A 193 -20.28 6.97 22.80
C THR A 193 -20.73 8.28 23.44
N SER A 194 -20.41 9.43 22.83
CA SER A 194 -20.85 10.74 23.34
C SER A 194 -22.38 10.91 23.35
N GLU A 195 -23.05 10.41 22.29
CA GLU A 195 -24.52 10.49 22.20
C GLU A 195 -25.23 9.60 23.22
N VAL A 196 -24.67 8.44 23.57
CA VAL A 196 -25.21 7.56 24.61
C VAL A 196 -25.08 8.20 25.97
N VAL A 197 -23.95 8.88 26.24
CA VAL A 197 -23.71 9.57 27.52
C VAL A 197 -24.66 10.77 27.72
N GLU A 198 -25.02 11.46 26.61
CA GLU A 198 -25.90 12.64 26.66
C GLU A 198 -27.38 12.27 26.90
N ARG A 199 -27.77 11.03 26.55
CA ARG A 199 -29.15 10.51 26.70
C ARG A 199 -29.39 9.76 28.02
N SER A 200 -28.35 9.46 28.80
CA SER A 200 -28.44 8.77 30.09
C SER A 200 -28.45 9.75 31.26
#